data_27d3024b9194e9b1fb7c6b9821844aae
#
_entry.id   27d3024b9194e9b1fb7c6b9821844aae
#
_cell.length_a   1.000
_cell.length_b   1.000
_cell.length_c   1.000
_cell.angle_alpha   90.00
_cell.angle_beta   90.00
_cell.angle_gamma   90.00
#
_symmetry.space_group_name_H-M   'P 1'
#
loop_
_entity.id
_entity.type
_entity.pdbx_description
1 polymer ?
#
loop_
_entity_poly.entity_id
_entity_poly.type
_entity_poly.pdbx_seq_one_letter_code
_entity_poly.pdbx_strand_id
1 'polypeptide(L)'
;MGEVLIAGMAAMLICIFLGPKFIEFLRVKEFGQHIREEGPQEHHAKAGTPTMGGLIVFASICVPYLVLSDRDAQSLAVFGVAMGCAAIGFADDFIKIVKRRSLGLSARWKLLFQVLLAFGLWWVARHEVGLEPILYFRIGDASIDLGPVLYFVLVFLVIAGTSNGVNLTDGLDGLAAGSCAIVLLAYTAISFVTNEQQNLALLSACLVGACIGFLWFNAFPASIFMGDTGSLGLGGAIGALAVMTQTEVLLIIIGGIFVIEALSVAIQVFSFKTFRRRVLLMAPLHHHFEMMAWSETKIMLRFWIVAAVCSGIGFTLYQQSIGR
;
A
#
# COMPACT_ATOMS: atom_id res chain seq x y z
N MET A 1 -5.74 22.97 6.41
CA MET A 1 -6.89 22.06 6.25
C MET A 1 -7.54 22.14 4.88
N GLY A 2 -7.89 23.33 4.37
CA GLY A 2 -8.51 23.47 3.05
C GLY A 2 -7.70 22.84 1.93
N GLU A 3 -6.40 23.10 1.85
CA GLU A 3 -5.50 22.56 0.82
C GLU A 3 -5.41 21.04 0.83
N VAL A 4 -5.33 20.42 2.01
CA VAL A 4 -5.30 18.95 2.15
C VAL A 4 -6.58 18.32 1.59
N LEU A 5 -7.76 18.90 1.90
CA LEU A 5 -9.03 18.42 1.36
C LEU A 5 -9.13 18.66 -0.15
N ILE A 6 -8.73 19.83 -0.63
CA ILE A 6 -8.72 20.16 -2.06
C ILE A 6 -7.80 19.19 -2.82
N ALA A 7 -6.61 18.91 -2.29
CA ALA A 7 -5.65 17.99 -2.90
C ALA A 7 -6.22 16.57 -3.03
N GLY A 8 -6.82 16.05 -1.96
CA GLY A 8 -7.47 14.74 -1.98
C GLY A 8 -8.65 14.67 -2.96
N MET A 9 -9.52 15.69 -2.94
CA MET A 9 -10.64 15.77 -3.88
C MET A 9 -10.17 15.89 -5.33
N ALA A 10 -9.13 16.69 -5.60
CA ALA A 10 -8.56 16.83 -6.93
C ALA A 10 -7.99 15.50 -7.43
N ALA A 11 -7.22 14.78 -6.61
CA ALA A 11 -6.69 13.45 -6.95
C ALA A 11 -7.82 12.46 -7.25
N MET A 12 -8.88 12.44 -6.43
CA MET A 12 -10.06 11.60 -6.64
C MET A 12 -10.74 11.91 -7.99
N LEU A 13 -11.01 13.17 -8.28
CA LEU A 13 -11.67 13.57 -9.52
C LEU A 13 -10.80 13.27 -10.73
N ILE A 14 -9.49 13.55 -10.69
CA ILE A 14 -8.57 13.20 -11.77
C ILE A 14 -8.61 11.69 -12.03
N CYS A 15 -8.58 10.85 -10.97
CA CYS A 15 -8.67 9.41 -11.10
C CYS A 15 -9.97 8.97 -11.80
N ILE A 16 -11.11 9.53 -11.38
CA ILE A 16 -12.43 9.21 -11.96
C ILE A 16 -12.49 9.65 -13.44
N PHE A 17 -11.99 10.84 -13.80
CA PHE A 17 -12.06 11.34 -15.17
C PHE A 17 -11.07 10.67 -16.12
N LEU A 18 -9.88 10.30 -15.63
CA LEU A 18 -8.90 9.57 -16.44
C LEU A 18 -9.26 8.09 -16.63
N GLY A 19 -9.95 7.50 -15.63
CA GLY A 19 -10.25 6.09 -15.56
C GLY A 19 -10.84 5.50 -16.84
N PRO A 20 -11.99 6.01 -17.37
CA PRO A 20 -12.65 5.40 -18.53
C PRO A 20 -11.75 5.32 -19.77
N LYS A 21 -11.05 6.41 -20.09
CA LYS A 21 -10.14 6.45 -21.26
C LYS A 21 -8.95 5.50 -21.10
N PHE A 22 -8.43 5.40 -19.89
CA PHE A 22 -7.30 4.52 -19.61
C PHE A 22 -7.72 3.03 -19.63
N ILE A 23 -8.89 2.70 -19.07
CA ILE A 23 -9.46 1.34 -19.13
C ILE A 23 -9.67 0.92 -20.59
N GLU A 24 -10.25 1.80 -21.41
CA GLU A 24 -10.44 1.56 -22.84
C GLU A 24 -9.10 1.33 -23.55
N PHE A 25 -8.10 2.19 -23.28
CA PHE A 25 -6.74 2.02 -23.83
C PHE A 25 -6.14 0.66 -23.47
N LEU A 26 -6.24 0.22 -22.22
CA LEU A 26 -5.71 -1.08 -21.79
C LEU A 26 -6.47 -2.25 -22.45
N ARG A 27 -7.80 -2.13 -22.62
CA ARG A 27 -8.60 -3.14 -23.33
C ARG A 27 -8.20 -3.29 -24.79
N VAL A 28 -8.05 -2.16 -25.49
CA VAL A 28 -7.60 -2.16 -26.90
C VAL A 28 -6.21 -2.76 -27.07
N LYS A 29 -5.32 -2.58 -26.08
CA LYS A 29 -3.97 -3.14 -26.07
C LYS A 29 -3.89 -4.58 -25.56
N GLU A 30 -5.02 -5.20 -25.18
CA GLU A 30 -5.09 -6.55 -24.61
C GLU A 30 -4.24 -6.72 -23.34
N PHE A 31 -4.12 -5.68 -22.51
CA PHE A 31 -3.40 -5.72 -21.24
C PHE A 31 -4.26 -6.35 -20.14
N GLY A 32 -4.76 -7.57 -20.43
CA GLY A 32 -5.52 -8.38 -19.48
C GLY A 32 -4.62 -9.24 -18.58
N GLN A 33 -5.11 -9.51 -17.37
CA GLN A 33 -4.41 -10.36 -16.41
C GLN A 33 -4.43 -11.82 -16.86
N HIS A 34 -3.27 -12.50 -16.79
CA HIS A 34 -3.16 -13.95 -16.93
C HIS A 34 -3.40 -14.60 -15.57
N ILE A 35 -4.55 -15.24 -15.41
CA ILE A 35 -4.96 -15.88 -14.15
C ILE A 35 -4.18 -17.17 -13.97
N ARG A 36 -3.75 -17.45 -12.73
CA ARG A 36 -3.10 -18.72 -12.37
C ARG A 36 -4.10 -19.85 -12.40
N GLU A 37 -3.75 -21.00 -13.01
CA GLU A 37 -4.60 -22.18 -13.09
C GLU A 37 -4.96 -22.78 -11.71
N GLU A 38 -4.15 -22.47 -10.69
CA GLU A 38 -4.29 -22.99 -9.31
C GLU A 38 -5.24 -22.16 -8.43
N GLY A 39 -5.85 -21.06 -8.96
CA GLY A 39 -6.76 -20.18 -8.24
C GLY A 39 -8.20 -20.70 -8.15
N PRO A 40 -9.07 -20.06 -7.33
CA PRO A 40 -10.50 -20.38 -7.28
C PRO A 40 -11.14 -20.30 -8.68
N GLN A 41 -12.06 -21.23 -8.99
CA GLN A 41 -12.69 -21.31 -10.33
C GLN A 41 -13.45 -20.02 -10.72
N GLU A 42 -13.99 -19.29 -9.74
CA GLU A 42 -14.68 -18.01 -9.96
C GLU A 42 -13.77 -16.92 -10.56
N HIS A 43 -12.45 -17.00 -10.31
CA HIS A 43 -11.47 -16.07 -10.89
C HIS A 43 -11.32 -16.23 -12.41
N HIS A 44 -11.64 -17.41 -12.98
CA HIS A 44 -11.61 -17.60 -14.44
C HIS A 44 -12.63 -16.71 -15.17
N ALA A 45 -13.74 -16.33 -14.51
CA ALA A 45 -14.72 -15.39 -15.06
C ALA A 45 -14.16 -13.94 -15.19
N LYS A 46 -13.07 -13.64 -14.46
CA LYS A 46 -12.39 -12.33 -14.48
C LYS A 46 -11.28 -12.25 -15.53
N ALA A 47 -11.07 -13.33 -16.32
CA ALA A 47 -10.05 -13.36 -17.37
C ALA A 47 -10.34 -12.26 -18.42
N GLY A 48 -9.33 -11.47 -18.76
CA GLY A 48 -9.48 -10.36 -19.70
C GLY A 48 -9.79 -9.01 -19.05
N THR A 49 -10.06 -8.94 -17.75
CA THR A 49 -10.12 -7.64 -17.05
C THR A 49 -8.75 -6.97 -17.11
N PRO A 50 -8.66 -5.69 -17.56
CA PRO A 50 -7.41 -4.96 -17.61
C PRO A 50 -6.72 -4.91 -16.25
N THR A 51 -5.39 -4.97 -16.25
CA THR A 51 -4.55 -4.77 -15.06
C THR A 51 -3.72 -3.49 -15.19
N MET A 52 -2.83 -3.20 -14.21
CA MET A 52 -2.01 -1.97 -14.15
C MET A 52 -2.81 -0.70 -13.80
N GLY A 53 -3.94 -0.83 -13.12
CA GLY A 53 -4.75 0.31 -12.64
C GLY A 53 -3.99 1.23 -11.70
N GLY A 54 -2.93 0.75 -11.06
CA GLY A 54 -2.01 1.58 -10.26
C GLY A 54 -1.42 2.77 -11.02
N LEU A 55 -1.30 2.69 -12.36
CA LEU A 55 -0.86 3.84 -13.16
C LEU A 55 -1.83 5.02 -13.07
N ILE A 56 -3.15 4.77 -13.03
CA ILE A 56 -4.14 5.84 -12.85
C ILE A 56 -4.01 6.44 -11.46
N VAL A 57 -3.85 5.59 -10.43
CA VAL A 57 -3.70 6.03 -9.04
C VAL A 57 -2.51 6.98 -8.93
N PHE A 58 -1.32 6.58 -9.41
CA PHE A 58 -0.12 7.40 -9.29
C PHE A 58 -0.12 8.62 -10.22
N ALA A 59 -0.68 8.52 -11.42
CA ALA A 59 -0.87 9.69 -12.27
C ALA A 59 -1.80 10.74 -11.64
N SER A 60 -2.83 10.30 -10.91
CA SER A 60 -3.83 11.18 -10.29
C SER A 60 -3.26 12.00 -9.13
N ILE A 61 -2.25 11.50 -8.43
CA ILE A 61 -1.64 12.23 -7.31
C ILE A 61 -0.57 13.24 -7.76
N CYS A 62 0.05 13.03 -8.94
CA CYS A 62 1.18 13.85 -9.38
C CYS A 62 0.82 15.34 -9.46
N VAL A 63 -0.28 15.68 -10.13
CA VAL A 63 -0.65 17.09 -10.34
C VAL A 63 -1.06 17.76 -9.03
N PRO A 64 -2.02 17.25 -8.23
CA PRO A 64 -2.41 17.91 -6.99
C PRO A 64 -1.25 18.04 -6.01
N TYR A 65 -0.44 17.00 -5.84
CA TYR A 65 0.69 17.03 -4.93
C TYR A 65 1.75 18.06 -5.38
N LEU A 66 2.19 17.99 -6.63
CA LEU A 66 3.27 18.87 -7.10
C LEU A 66 2.87 20.35 -7.20
N VAL A 67 1.57 20.65 -7.36
CA VAL A 67 1.06 22.02 -7.46
C VAL A 67 0.75 22.63 -6.09
N LEU A 68 0.21 21.85 -5.15
CA LEU A 68 -0.32 22.33 -3.88
C LEU A 68 0.66 22.15 -2.71
N SER A 69 1.70 21.32 -2.83
CA SER A 69 2.68 21.13 -1.75
C SER A 69 3.88 22.06 -1.92
N ASP A 70 4.54 22.38 -0.80
CA ASP A 70 5.82 23.11 -0.81
C ASP A 70 7.00 22.21 -1.23
N ARG A 71 6.76 20.93 -1.43
CA ARG A 71 7.75 19.94 -1.90
C ARG A 71 8.97 19.87 -0.99
N ASP A 72 8.73 19.84 0.32
CA ASP A 72 9.80 19.63 1.31
C ASP A 72 10.48 18.25 1.16
N ALA A 73 11.68 18.13 1.72
CA ALA A 73 12.47 16.89 1.62
C ALA A 73 11.72 15.66 2.16
N GLN A 74 10.94 15.85 3.24
CA GLN A 74 10.18 14.79 3.89
C GLN A 74 9.09 14.23 2.98
N SER A 75 8.24 15.07 2.43
CA SER A 75 7.13 14.64 1.55
C SER A 75 7.63 14.17 0.19
N LEU A 76 8.69 14.80 -0.37
CA LEU A 76 9.33 14.35 -1.61
C LEU A 76 9.95 12.96 -1.47
N ALA A 77 10.55 12.64 -0.32
CA ALA A 77 11.11 11.30 -0.07
C ALA A 77 10.00 10.24 -0.05
N VAL A 78 8.87 10.51 0.62
CA VAL A 78 7.70 9.61 0.61
C VAL A 78 7.14 9.45 -0.80
N PHE A 79 6.96 10.55 -1.52
CA PHE A 79 6.52 10.52 -2.92
C PHE A 79 7.48 9.73 -3.81
N GLY A 80 8.80 9.93 -3.64
CA GLY A 80 9.84 9.20 -4.37
C GLY A 80 9.80 7.69 -4.11
N VAL A 81 9.63 7.26 -2.85
CA VAL A 81 9.47 5.82 -2.51
C VAL A 81 8.20 5.25 -3.10
N ALA A 82 7.07 5.98 -3.01
CA ALA A 82 5.80 5.56 -3.58
C ALA A 82 5.91 5.34 -5.10
N MET A 83 6.46 6.32 -5.82
CA MET A 83 6.69 6.24 -7.27
C MET A 83 7.72 5.16 -7.63
N GLY A 84 8.79 5.00 -6.84
CA GLY A 84 9.79 3.97 -7.05
C GLY A 84 9.23 2.55 -6.87
N CYS A 85 8.44 2.31 -5.82
CA CYS A 85 7.74 1.03 -5.62
C CYS A 85 6.69 0.79 -6.72
N ALA A 86 5.97 1.83 -7.16
CA ALA A 86 5.06 1.73 -8.31
C ALA A 86 5.80 1.38 -9.60
N ALA A 87 7.01 1.93 -9.83
CA ALA A 87 7.84 1.59 -10.98
C ALA A 87 8.34 0.13 -10.94
N ILE A 88 8.68 -0.39 -9.76
CA ILE A 88 9.00 -1.83 -9.58
C ILE A 88 7.78 -2.67 -9.96
N GLY A 89 6.61 -2.32 -9.46
CA GLY A 89 5.35 -3.01 -9.79
C GLY A 89 5.00 -2.91 -11.27
N PHE A 90 5.18 -1.75 -11.88
CA PHE A 90 5.01 -1.55 -13.31
C PHE A 90 5.92 -2.47 -14.14
N ALA A 91 7.18 -2.56 -13.77
CA ALA A 91 8.11 -3.46 -14.45
C ALA A 91 7.67 -4.93 -14.31
N ASP A 92 7.17 -5.33 -13.14
CA ASP A 92 6.63 -6.67 -12.90
C ASP A 92 5.42 -6.96 -13.78
N ASP A 93 4.41 -6.08 -13.74
CA ASP A 93 3.18 -6.21 -14.54
C ASP A 93 3.47 -6.21 -16.03
N PHE A 94 4.34 -5.30 -16.49
CA PHE A 94 4.74 -5.21 -17.89
C PHE A 94 5.44 -6.48 -18.40
N ILE A 95 6.32 -7.07 -17.57
CA ILE A 95 7.00 -8.34 -17.91
C ILE A 95 5.98 -9.48 -18.02
N LYS A 96 4.99 -9.55 -17.12
CA LYS A 96 3.91 -10.55 -17.16
C LYS A 96 3.13 -10.46 -18.47
N ILE A 97 2.76 -9.22 -18.87
CA ILE A 97 1.98 -8.97 -20.09
C ILE A 97 2.80 -9.32 -21.35
N VAL A 98 4.00 -8.75 -21.50
CA VAL A 98 4.84 -8.94 -22.70
C VAL A 98 5.23 -10.40 -22.88
N LYS A 99 5.55 -11.11 -21.80
CA LYS A 99 5.94 -12.52 -21.83
C LYS A 99 4.76 -13.47 -21.76
N ARG A 100 3.52 -12.99 -21.67
CA ARG A 100 2.28 -13.78 -21.57
C ARG A 100 2.39 -14.91 -20.54
N ARG A 101 2.87 -14.58 -19.33
CA ARG A 101 3.06 -15.53 -18.22
C ARG A 101 2.69 -14.92 -16.87
N SER A 102 2.42 -15.76 -15.88
CA SER A 102 2.09 -15.31 -14.50
C SER A 102 3.31 -14.86 -13.69
N LEU A 103 4.54 -15.11 -14.15
CA LEU A 103 5.78 -14.76 -13.46
C LEU A 103 6.35 -13.46 -14.05
N GLY A 104 6.41 -12.42 -13.23
CA GLY A 104 7.00 -11.12 -13.53
C GLY A 104 8.48 -11.03 -13.16
N LEU A 105 8.83 -9.98 -12.43
CA LEU A 105 10.17 -9.73 -11.92
C LEU A 105 10.52 -10.74 -10.81
N SER A 106 11.75 -11.27 -10.78
CA SER A 106 12.14 -12.17 -9.71
C SER A 106 12.19 -11.46 -8.35
N ALA A 107 11.89 -12.20 -7.26
CA ALA A 107 11.90 -11.65 -5.90
C ALA A 107 13.23 -10.95 -5.54
N ARG A 108 14.37 -11.45 -6.05
CA ARG A 108 15.70 -10.86 -5.80
C ARG A 108 15.80 -9.43 -6.34
N TRP A 109 15.28 -9.18 -7.54
CA TRP A 109 15.30 -7.84 -8.13
C TRP A 109 14.31 -6.91 -7.43
N LYS A 110 13.12 -7.39 -7.06
CA LYS A 110 12.17 -6.60 -6.25
C LYS A 110 12.82 -6.15 -4.95
N LEU A 111 13.43 -7.08 -4.20
CA LEU A 111 14.11 -6.78 -2.94
C LEU A 111 15.29 -5.83 -3.13
N LEU A 112 16.11 -6.02 -4.17
CA LEU A 112 17.24 -5.13 -4.43
C LEU A 112 16.79 -3.67 -4.65
N PHE A 113 15.76 -3.45 -5.46
CA PHE A 113 15.24 -2.11 -5.69
C PHE A 113 14.56 -1.54 -4.43
N GLN A 114 13.89 -2.36 -3.62
CA GLN A 114 13.34 -1.93 -2.33
C GLN A 114 14.44 -1.54 -1.34
N VAL A 115 15.59 -2.22 -1.32
CA VAL A 115 16.78 -1.83 -0.52
C VAL A 115 17.29 -0.45 -0.96
N LEU A 116 17.38 -0.19 -2.27
CA LEU A 116 17.84 1.10 -2.79
C LEU A 116 16.88 2.24 -2.42
N LEU A 117 15.58 2.00 -2.51
CA LEU A 117 14.55 2.96 -2.11
C LEU A 117 14.58 3.22 -0.59
N ALA A 118 14.73 2.16 0.20
CA ALA A 118 14.87 2.26 1.65
C ALA A 118 16.14 3.03 2.05
N PHE A 119 17.26 2.82 1.33
CA PHE A 119 18.46 3.59 1.54
C PHE A 119 18.27 5.08 1.25
N GLY A 120 17.62 5.41 0.12
CA GLY A 120 17.30 6.80 -0.21
C GLY A 120 16.40 7.46 0.85
N LEU A 121 15.36 6.75 1.31
CA LEU A 121 14.48 7.23 2.38
C LEU A 121 15.23 7.44 3.69
N TRP A 122 16.02 6.46 4.11
CA TRP A 122 16.84 6.53 5.31
C TRP A 122 17.84 7.70 5.25
N TRP A 123 18.48 7.90 4.07
CA TRP A 123 19.42 8.99 3.87
C TRP A 123 18.74 10.36 4.05
N VAL A 124 17.60 10.58 3.39
CA VAL A 124 16.85 11.83 3.51
C VAL A 124 16.34 12.03 4.94
N ALA A 125 15.79 10.99 5.56
CA ALA A 125 15.32 11.04 6.95
C ALA A 125 16.41 11.49 7.92
N ARG A 126 17.64 10.99 7.74
CA ARG A 126 18.76 11.29 8.64
C ARG A 126 19.45 12.63 8.37
N HIS A 127 19.66 12.99 7.10
CA HIS A 127 20.54 14.10 6.74
C HIS A 127 19.78 15.37 6.34
N GLU A 128 18.60 15.24 5.73
CA GLU A 128 17.80 16.39 5.30
C GLU A 128 16.71 16.75 6.33
N VAL A 129 16.08 15.73 6.91
CA VAL A 129 14.98 15.91 7.89
C VAL A 129 15.53 15.94 9.33
N GLY A 130 16.68 15.28 9.58
CA GLY A 130 17.31 15.24 10.90
C GLY A 130 16.63 14.28 11.88
N LEU A 131 15.90 13.26 11.39
CA LEU A 131 15.27 12.28 12.28
C LEU A 131 16.33 11.46 13.02
N GLU A 132 16.15 11.29 14.31
CA GLU A 132 17.01 10.43 15.13
C GLU A 132 16.74 8.94 14.87
N PRO A 133 17.74 8.05 14.97
CA PRO A 133 17.59 6.61 14.72
C PRO A 133 16.95 5.90 15.90
N ILE A 134 15.84 6.44 16.39
CA ILE A 134 15.11 5.99 17.57
C ILE A 134 13.83 5.30 17.14
N LEU A 135 13.61 4.10 17.66
CA LEU A 135 12.36 3.37 17.52
C LEU A 135 11.43 3.75 18.67
N TYR A 136 10.32 4.41 18.34
CA TYR A 136 9.30 4.81 19.31
C TYR A 136 8.17 3.79 19.37
N PHE A 137 7.86 3.31 20.57
CA PHE A 137 6.74 2.38 20.74
C PHE A 137 5.37 3.08 20.76
N ARG A 138 5.34 4.39 21.06
CA ARG A 138 4.11 5.19 21.18
C ARG A 138 3.09 4.61 22.17
N ILE A 139 3.47 3.59 22.93
CA ILE A 139 2.71 2.96 24.01
C ILE A 139 3.63 2.99 25.24
N GLY A 140 3.28 3.80 26.25
CA GLY A 140 4.04 3.87 27.51
C GLY A 140 5.39 4.60 27.42
N ASP A 141 5.56 5.52 26.49
CA ASP A 141 6.75 6.39 26.31
C ASP A 141 8.08 5.65 26.18
N ALA A 142 8.06 4.38 25.77
CA ALA A 142 9.26 3.59 25.56
C ALA A 142 9.89 3.89 24.19
N SER A 143 11.20 4.02 24.16
CA SER A 143 11.98 4.19 22.94
C SER A 143 13.31 3.42 23.02
N ILE A 144 13.83 3.02 21.88
CA ILE A 144 15.12 2.34 21.75
C ILE A 144 15.95 3.05 20.69
N ASP A 145 17.15 3.51 21.07
CA ASP A 145 18.12 3.98 20.08
C ASP A 145 18.73 2.77 19.36
N LEU A 146 18.46 2.67 18.06
CA LEU A 146 18.97 1.59 17.20
C LEU A 146 20.32 1.93 16.60
N GLY A 147 20.74 3.18 16.66
CA GLY A 147 21.85 3.65 15.86
C GLY A 147 21.56 3.59 14.34
N PRO A 148 22.46 4.18 13.52
CA PRO A 148 22.17 4.40 12.10
C PRO A 148 21.99 3.11 11.28
N VAL A 149 22.76 2.07 11.60
CA VAL A 149 22.76 0.82 10.81
C VAL A 149 21.51 -0.01 11.05
N LEU A 150 21.13 -0.23 12.32
CA LEU A 150 19.91 -1.00 12.62
C LEU A 150 18.66 -0.23 12.23
N TYR A 151 18.68 1.12 12.31
CA TYR A 151 17.59 1.94 11.82
C TYR A 151 17.42 1.81 10.30
N PHE A 152 18.52 1.77 9.53
CA PHE A 152 18.43 1.47 8.09
C PHE A 152 17.79 0.10 7.83
N VAL A 153 18.20 -0.94 8.59
CA VAL A 153 17.60 -2.27 8.47
C VAL A 153 16.10 -2.23 8.78
N LEU A 154 15.69 -1.47 9.81
CA LEU A 154 14.30 -1.26 10.15
C LEU A 154 13.53 -0.59 8.98
N VAL A 155 14.06 0.51 8.44
CA VAL A 155 13.46 1.21 7.28
C VAL A 155 13.27 0.27 6.10
N PHE A 156 14.28 -0.55 5.79
CA PHE A 156 14.16 -1.56 4.73
C PHE A 156 13.05 -2.58 5.04
N LEU A 157 13.00 -3.11 6.27
CA LEU A 157 11.97 -4.08 6.66
C LEU A 157 10.56 -3.46 6.61
N VAL A 158 10.42 -2.20 6.98
CA VAL A 158 9.15 -1.47 6.88
C VAL A 158 8.73 -1.33 5.42
N ILE A 159 9.60 -0.82 4.53
CA ILE A 159 9.27 -0.66 3.11
C ILE A 159 8.97 -2.00 2.44
N ALA A 160 9.83 -3.01 2.64
CA ALA A 160 9.61 -4.32 2.06
C ALA A 160 8.36 -5.01 2.64
N GLY A 161 8.15 -4.90 3.95
CA GLY A 161 7.00 -5.49 4.64
C GLY A 161 5.67 -4.91 4.16
N THR A 162 5.55 -3.58 4.15
CA THR A 162 4.31 -2.90 3.73
C THR A 162 4.04 -3.05 2.24
N SER A 163 5.06 -2.86 1.40
CA SER A 163 4.94 -3.00 -0.05
C SER A 163 4.44 -4.41 -0.42
N ASN A 164 5.06 -5.45 0.11
CA ASN A 164 4.62 -6.81 -0.16
C ASN A 164 3.32 -7.19 0.61
N GLY A 165 3.08 -6.64 1.79
CA GLY A 165 1.84 -6.86 2.56
C GLY A 165 0.61 -6.34 1.82
N VAL A 166 0.67 -5.13 1.26
CA VAL A 166 -0.40 -4.58 0.42
C VAL A 166 -0.56 -5.40 -0.87
N ASN A 167 0.55 -5.82 -1.50
CA ASN A 167 0.49 -6.65 -2.69
C ASN A 167 -0.15 -8.01 -2.43
N LEU A 168 0.08 -8.63 -1.27
CA LEU A 168 -0.60 -9.87 -0.86
C LEU A 168 -2.09 -9.64 -0.58
N THR A 169 -2.50 -8.44 -0.23
CA THR A 169 -3.90 -8.07 0.03
C THR A 169 -4.68 -7.80 -1.27
N ASP A 170 -4.00 -7.56 -2.39
CA ASP A 170 -4.60 -7.26 -3.71
C ASP A 170 -5.06 -8.53 -4.44
N GLY A 171 -5.87 -9.36 -3.75
CA GLY A 171 -6.39 -10.61 -4.30
C GLY A 171 -7.89 -10.56 -4.65
N LEU A 172 -8.65 -9.59 -4.13
CA LEU A 172 -10.08 -9.42 -4.36
C LEU A 172 -10.39 -7.98 -4.81
N ASP A 173 -11.46 -7.86 -5.59
CA ASP A 173 -11.95 -6.57 -6.11
C ASP A 173 -12.19 -5.56 -4.98
N GLY A 174 -11.52 -4.41 -5.03
CA GLY A 174 -11.66 -3.34 -4.06
C GLY A 174 -10.97 -3.55 -2.70
N LEU A 175 -10.48 -4.76 -2.40
CA LEU A 175 -9.94 -5.08 -1.07
C LEU A 175 -8.72 -4.23 -0.74
N ALA A 176 -7.69 -4.24 -1.58
CA ALA A 176 -6.46 -3.51 -1.36
C ALA A 176 -6.68 -1.99 -1.43
N ALA A 177 -7.41 -1.51 -2.45
CA ALA A 177 -7.65 -0.08 -2.62
C ALA A 177 -8.39 0.55 -1.43
N GLY A 178 -9.45 -0.11 -0.95
CA GLY A 178 -10.20 0.38 0.21
C GLY A 178 -9.44 0.27 1.53
N SER A 179 -8.72 -0.82 1.74
CA SER A 179 -7.86 -0.97 2.93
C SER A 179 -6.76 0.07 2.96
N CYS A 180 -6.11 0.35 1.81
CA CYS A 180 -5.13 1.42 1.68
C CYS A 180 -5.74 2.81 1.94
N ALA A 181 -6.92 3.11 1.39
CA ALA A 181 -7.60 4.37 1.64
C ALA A 181 -7.84 4.62 3.14
N ILE A 182 -8.27 3.59 3.87
CA ILE A 182 -8.52 3.66 5.32
C ILE A 182 -7.22 3.90 6.10
N VAL A 183 -6.16 3.14 5.81
CA VAL A 183 -4.85 3.28 6.48
C VAL A 183 -4.21 4.64 6.16
N LEU A 184 -4.27 5.08 4.90
CA LEU A 184 -3.76 6.38 4.47
C LEU A 184 -4.54 7.54 5.10
N LEU A 185 -5.85 7.38 5.35
CA LEU A 185 -6.63 8.38 6.06
C LEU A 185 -6.13 8.56 7.50
N ALA A 186 -5.74 7.47 8.19
CA ALA A 186 -5.11 7.58 9.49
C ALA A 186 -3.75 8.32 9.41
N TYR A 187 -2.93 8.05 8.40
CA TYR A 187 -1.68 8.80 8.18
C TYR A 187 -1.91 10.25 7.79
N THR A 188 -2.98 10.56 7.05
CA THR A 188 -3.39 11.95 6.81
C THR A 188 -3.69 12.66 8.13
N ALA A 189 -4.44 12.00 9.04
CA ALA A 189 -4.76 12.56 10.34
C ALA A 189 -3.51 12.70 11.23
N ILE A 190 -2.63 11.69 11.29
CA ILE A 190 -1.36 11.72 12.03
C ILE A 190 -0.51 12.90 11.58
N SER A 191 -0.26 13.03 10.28
CA SER A 191 0.55 14.11 9.71
C SER A 191 -0.12 15.47 9.88
N PHE A 192 -1.44 15.55 9.87
CA PHE A 192 -2.18 16.79 10.03
C PHE A 192 -2.15 17.34 11.47
N VAL A 193 -2.22 16.48 12.49
CA VAL A 193 -2.13 16.91 13.89
C VAL A 193 -0.71 17.26 14.30
N THR A 194 0.28 16.89 13.52
CA THR A 194 1.68 17.28 13.69
C THR A 194 1.95 18.52 12.86
N ASN A 195 1.99 19.70 13.48
CA ASN A 195 2.01 21.01 12.82
C ASN A 195 3.10 21.20 11.75
N GLU A 196 4.19 20.44 11.80
CA GLU A 196 5.31 20.53 10.86
C GLU A 196 5.22 19.56 9.67
N GLN A 197 4.14 18.77 9.57
CA GLN A 197 4.01 17.70 8.56
C GLN A 197 2.84 17.92 7.59
N GLN A 198 2.49 19.17 7.30
CA GLN A 198 1.33 19.47 6.44
C GLN A 198 1.48 18.94 5.01
N ASN A 199 2.69 18.92 4.44
CA ASN A 199 2.94 18.37 3.10
C ASN A 199 2.82 16.84 3.07
N LEU A 200 3.15 16.14 4.17
CA LEU A 200 2.85 14.71 4.30
C LEU A 200 1.35 14.46 4.38
N ALA A 201 0.61 15.27 5.13
CA ALA A 201 -0.85 15.20 5.19
C ALA A 201 -1.48 15.42 3.81
N LEU A 202 -0.96 16.39 3.04
CA LEU A 202 -1.41 16.68 1.69
C LEU A 202 -1.15 15.51 0.73
N LEU A 203 0.08 14.95 0.75
CA LEU A 203 0.42 13.78 -0.07
C LEU A 203 -0.44 12.57 0.29
N SER A 204 -0.59 12.30 1.60
CA SER A 204 -1.42 11.20 2.08
C SER A 204 -2.88 11.38 1.67
N ALA A 205 -3.43 12.60 1.74
CA ALA A 205 -4.78 12.91 1.27
C ALA A 205 -4.94 12.71 -0.25
N CYS A 206 -3.92 13.07 -1.06
CA CYS A 206 -3.91 12.75 -2.49
C CYS A 206 -4.00 11.25 -2.73
N LEU A 207 -3.23 10.45 -1.99
CA LEU A 207 -3.26 8.98 -2.08
C LEU A 207 -4.62 8.42 -1.66
N VAL A 208 -5.24 8.94 -0.59
CA VAL A 208 -6.62 8.59 -0.18
C VAL A 208 -7.61 8.88 -1.30
N GLY A 209 -7.55 10.11 -1.85
CA GLY A 209 -8.44 10.53 -2.93
C GLY A 209 -8.29 9.64 -4.17
N ALA A 210 -7.04 9.35 -4.57
CA ALA A 210 -6.77 8.47 -5.71
C ALA A 210 -7.28 7.03 -5.47
N CYS A 211 -7.12 6.47 -4.26
CA CYS A 211 -7.67 5.16 -3.91
C CYS A 211 -9.21 5.14 -3.97
N ILE A 212 -9.87 6.18 -3.44
CA ILE A 212 -11.34 6.29 -3.51
C ILE A 212 -11.80 6.45 -4.96
N GLY A 213 -11.12 7.29 -5.75
CA GLY A 213 -11.41 7.45 -7.18
C GLY A 213 -11.20 6.15 -7.97
N PHE A 214 -10.18 5.37 -7.62
CA PHE A 214 -9.89 4.08 -8.23
C PHE A 214 -10.95 3.03 -7.86
N LEU A 215 -11.47 3.05 -6.63
CA LEU A 215 -12.56 2.15 -6.21
C LEU A 215 -13.82 2.29 -7.05
N TRP A 216 -14.05 3.45 -7.69
CA TRP A 216 -15.18 3.63 -8.63
C TRP A 216 -15.17 2.59 -9.76
N PHE A 217 -13.97 2.12 -10.13
CA PHE A 217 -13.77 1.14 -11.21
C PHE A 217 -13.34 -0.23 -10.70
N ASN A 218 -12.77 -0.30 -9.51
CA ASN A 218 -12.18 -1.52 -8.94
C ASN A 218 -13.11 -2.22 -7.94
N ALA A 219 -14.21 -1.56 -7.47
CA ALA A 219 -15.20 -2.23 -6.63
C ALA A 219 -15.88 -3.38 -7.41
N PHE A 220 -16.26 -4.45 -6.68
CA PHE A 220 -16.85 -5.65 -7.27
C PHE A 220 -18.18 -5.36 -7.99
N PRO A 221 -18.38 -5.79 -9.26
CA PRO A 221 -17.40 -6.46 -10.13
C PRO A 221 -16.42 -5.46 -10.78
N ALA A 222 -15.11 -5.71 -10.67
CA ALA A 222 -14.09 -4.77 -11.10
C ALA A 222 -14.02 -4.62 -12.63
N SER A 223 -13.90 -3.37 -13.08
CA SER A 223 -13.63 -3.03 -14.48
C SER A 223 -12.14 -2.96 -14.80
N ILE A 224 -11.29 -2.88 -13.78
CA ILE A 224 -9.83 -2.82 -13.85
C ILE A 224 -9.23 -3.32 -12.53
N PHE A 225 -8.12 -4.06 -12.61
CA PHE A 225 -7.34 -4.48 -11.46
C PHE A 225 -6.18 -3.50 -11.17
N MET A 226 -5.84 -3.38 -9.88
CA MET A 226 -4.77 -2.49 -9.43
C MET A 226 -3.41 -2.93 -9.96
N GLY A 227 -3.09 -4.21 -9.87
CA GLY A 227 -1.82 -4.80 -10.25
C GLY A 227 -0.70 -4.50 -9.27
N ASP A 228 0.47 -5.11 -9.51
CA ASP A 228 1.67 -4.88 -8.70
C ASP A 228 2.09 -3.39 -8.73
N THR A 229 1.80 -2.68 -9.84
CA THR A 229 2.03 -1.23 -9.98
C THR A 229 1.37 -0.44 -8.85
N GLY A 230 0.10 -0.71 -8.58
CA GLY A 230 -0.65 0.00 -7.54
C GLY A 230 -0.32 -0.50 -6.14
N SER A 231 -0.37 -1.80 -5.95
CA SER A 231 -0.24 -2.41 -4.63
C SER A 231 1.16 -2.22 -4.01
N LEU A 232 2.25 -2.42 -4.79
CA LEU A 232 3.61 -2.15 -4.30
C LEU A 232 3.81 -0.66 -4.02
N GLY A 233 3.30 0.22 -4.89
CA GLY A 233 3.43 1.66 -4.73
C GLY A 233 2.70 2.20 -3.50
N LEU A 234 1.44 1.79 -3.29
CA LEU A 234 0.66 2.18 -2.10
C LEU A 234 1.28 1.64 -0.80
N GLY A 235 1.74 0.38 -0.81
CA GLY A 235 2.43 -0.19 0.34
C GLY A 235 3.75 0.53 0.63
N GLY A 236 4.53 0.90 -0.41
CA GLY A 236 5.73 1.72 -0.27
C GLY A 236 5.43 3.11 0.32
N ALA A 237 4.34 3.76 -0.13
CA ALA A 237 3.88 5.04 0.42
C ALA A 237 3.53 4.93 1.91
N ILE A 238 2.76 3.91 2.31
CA ILE A 238 2.38 3.66 3.71
C ILE A 238 3.63 3.44 4.58
N GLY A 239 4.57 2.61 4.12
CA GLY A 239 5.82 2.37 4.85
C GLY A 239 6.68 3.63 4.98
N ALA A 240 6.81 4.41 3.91
CA ALA A 240 7.56 5.66 3.93
C ALA A 240 6.92 6.73 4.83
N LEU A 241 5.58 6.81 4.85
CA LEU A 241 4.84 7.65 5.81
C LEU A 241 5.14 7.24 7.25
N ALA A 242 5.14 5.93 7.55
CA ALA A 242 5.44 5.43 8.88
C ALA A 242 6.85 5.82 9.36
N VAL A 243 7.85 5.72 8.47
CA VAL A 243 9.22 6.14 8.75
C VAL A 243 9.30 7.65 9.01
N MET A 244 8.71 8.46 8.13
CA MET A 244 8.77 9.93 8.24
C MET A 244 7.98 10.49 9.43
N THR A 245 6.97 9.74 9.93
CA THR A 245 6.22 10.10 11.13
C THR A 245 6.73 9.41 12.39
N GLN A 246 7.81 8.62 12.29
CA GLN A 246 8.38 7.80 13.37
C GLN A 246 7.30 6.95 14.07
N THR A 247 6.51 6.24 13.28
CA THR A 247 5.41 5.37 13.72
C THR A 247 5.57 3.92 13.25
N GLU A 248 6.81 3.45 13.09
CA GLU A 248 7.13 2.14 12.51
C GLU A 248 6.51 0.99 13.32
N VAL A 249 6.56 1.08 14.66
CA VAL A 249 5.91 0.08 15.53
C VAL A 249 4.40 0.22 15.47
N LEU A 250 3.91 1.45 15.46
CA LEU A 250 2.48 1.73 15.43
C LEU A 250 1.84 1.29 14.10
N LEU A 251 2.62 1.26 13.01
CA LEU A 251 2.22 0.74 11.71
C LEU A 251 1.74 -0.71 11.79
N ILE A 252 2.29 -1.53 12.69
CA ILE A 252 1.83 -2.91 12.91
C ILE A 252 0.35 -2.93 13.31
N ILE A 253 -0.09 -1.90 14.05
CA ILE A 253 -1.49 -1.74 14.45
C ILE A 253 -2.28 -1.03 13.35
N ILE A 254 -1.85 0.15 12.89
CA ILE A 254 -2.54 0.95 11.86
C ILE A 254 -2.76 0.13 10.58
N GLY A 255 -1.71 -0.56 10.12
CA GLY A 255 -1.73 -1.45 8.96
C GLY A 255 -2.04 -2.90 9.29
N GLY A 256 -2.73 -3.17 10.41
CA GLY A 256 -2.95 -4.51 10.95
C GLY A 256 -3.55 -5.50 9.95
N ILE A 257 -4.37 -5.02 9.03
CA ILE A 257 -4.94 -5.88 7.97
C ILE A 257 -3.85 -6.44 7.06
N PHE A 258 -2.86 -5.62 6.66
CA PHE A 258 -1.75 -6.06 5.81
C PHE A 258 -0.80 -6.99 6.57
N VAL A 259 -0.64 -6.76 7.88
CA VAL A 259 0.14 -7.62 8.76
C VAL A 259 -0.52 -9.00 8.88
N ILE A 260 -1.83 -9.06 9.09
CA ILE A 260 -2.59 -10.32 9.18
C ILE A 260 -2.49 -11.09 7.88
N GLU A 261 -2.65 -10.44 6.72
CA GLU A 261 -2.51 -11.06 5.40
C GLU A 261 -1.11 -11.63 5.19
N ALA A 262 -0.06 -10.84 5.44
CA ALA A 262 1.32 -11.29 5.29
C ALA A 262 1.68 -12.43 6.25
N LEU A 263 1.26 -12.34 7.52
CA LEU A 263 1.47 -13.39 8.51
C LEU A 263 0.74 -14.67 8.15
N SER A 264 -0.47 -14.61 7.59
CA SER A 264 -1.22 -15.76 7.14
C SER A 264 -0.45 -16.58 6.10
N VAL A 265 0.22 -15.89 5.16
CA VAL A 265 1.08 -16.50 4.15
C VAL A 265 2.34 -17.09 4.79
N ALA A 266 3.01 -16.33 5.66
CA ALA A 266 4.22 -16.79 6.33
C ALA A 266 3.98 -18.05 7.17
N ILE A 267 2.89 -18.06 7.96
CA ILE A 267 2.48 -19.21 8.79
C ILE A 267 2.14 -20.41 7.90
N GLN A 268 1.38 -20.22 6.83
CA GLN A 268 1.01 -21.28 5.89
C GLN A 268 2.25 -21.92 5.26
N VAL A 269 3.16 -21.09 4.74
CA VAL A 269 4.39 -21.56 4.08
C VAL A 269 5.29 -22.29 5.08
N PHE A 270 5.47 -21.74 6.27
CA PHE A 270 6.28 -22.36 7.34
C PHE A 270 5.69 -23.73 7.73
N SER A 271 4.39 -23.78 8.04
CA SER A 271 3.71 -25.02 8.42
C SER A 271 3.78 -26.09 7.33
N PHE A 272 3.56 -25.69 6.07
CA PHE A 272 3.62 -26.65 4.95
C PHE A 272 5.02 -27.16 4.67
N LYS A 273 6.04 -26.30 4.75
CA LYS A 273 7.45 -26.72 4.54
C LYS A 273 7.96 -27.60 5.66
N THR A 274 7.61 -27.28 6.92
CA THR A 274 8.13 -27.98 8.10
C THR A 274 7.33 -29.24 8.44
N PHE A 275 6.00 -29.10 8.47
CA PHE A 275 5.10 -30.14 8.97
C PHE A 275 4.26 -30.82 7.88
N ARG A 276 4.35 -30.37 6.61
CA ARG A 276 3.51 -30.86 5.50
C ARG A 276 2.00 -30.72 5.76
N ARG A 277 1.61 -29.77 6.61
CA ARG A 277 0.21 -29.50 6.98
C ARG A 277 -0.19 -28.09 6.61
N ARG A 278 -1.41 -27.95 6.10
CA ARG A 278 -2.02 -26.63 5.86
C ARG A 278 -2.71 -26.15 7.14
N VAL A 279 -2.46 -24.90 7.55
CA VAL A 279 -3.17 -24.24 8.67
C VAL A 279 -4.46 -23.60 8.15
N LEU A 280 -4.39 -22.97 6.99
CA LEU A 280 -5.52 -22.37 6.29
C LEU A 280 -5.87 -23.20 5.07
N LEU A 281 -7.13 -23.16 4.61
CA LEU A 281 -7.55 -23.78 3.36
C LEU A 281 -6.73 -23.25 2.19
N MET A 282 -6.55 -21.93 2.16
CA MET A 282 -5.67 -21.23 1.23
C MET A 282 -5.10 -19.98 1.93
N ALA A 283 -3.95 -19.48 1.54
CA ALA A 283 -3.37 -18.22 1.96
C ALA A 283 -3.11 -17.33 0.73
N PRO A 284 -3.22 -16.01 0.85
CA PRO A 284 -3.53 -15.19 2.03
C PRO A 284 -4.91 -15.43 2.65
N LEU A 285 -5.19 -14.78 3.82
CA LEU A 285 -6.37 -15.06 4.64
C LEU A 285 -7.70 -14.82 3.92
N HIS A 286 -7.79 -13.80 3.04
CA HIS A 286 -9.01 -13.57 2.26
C HIS A 286 -9.40 -14.77 1.40
N HIS A 287 -8.44 -15.49 0.80
CA HIS A 287 -8.72 -16.72 0.05
C HIS A 287 -9.21 -17.86 0.94
N HIS A 288 -8.80 -17.90 2.23
CA HIS A 288 -9.37 -18.88 3.16
C HIS A 288 -10.88 -18.69 3.30
N PHE A 289 -11.36 -17.44 3.39
CA PHE A 289 -12.78 -17.16 3.48
C PHE A 289 -13.54 -17.37 2.16
N GLU A 290 -12.90 -17.16 1.01
CA GLU A 290 -13.49 -17.56 -0.29
C GLU A 290 -13.69 -19.07 -0.34
N MET A 291 -12.70 -19.85 0.09
CA MET A 291 -12.81 -21.33 0.17
C MET A 291 -13.88 -21.79 1.17
N MET A 292 -14.30 -20.91 2.09
CA MET A 292 -15.46 -21.10 2.97
C MET A 292 -16.77 -20.58 2.37
N ALA A 293 -16.81 -20.31 1.07
CA ALA A 293 -17.96 -19.82 0.33
C ALA A 293 -18.53 -18.47 0.84
N TRP A 294 -17.67 -17.57 1.35
CA TRP A 294 -18.07 -16.20 1.60
C TRP A 294 -18.01 -15.42 0.29
N SER A 295 -19.00 -14.55 0.05
CA SER A 295 -18.96 -13.66 -1.12
C SER A 295 -17.82 -12.65 -1.01
N GLU A 296 -17.23 -12.25 -2.15
CA GLU A 296 -16.15 -11.26 -2.21
C GLU A 296 -16.52 -9.96 -1.50
N THR A 297 -17.73 -9.45 -1.73
CA THR A 297 -18.23 -8.23 -1.08
C THR A 297 -18.32 -8.36 0.45
N LYS A 298 -18.66 -9.54 0.96
CA LYS A 298 -18.69 -9.80 2.42
C LYS A 298 -17.29 -9.81 3.01
N ILE A 299 -16.33 -10.42 2.31
CA ILE A 299 -14.92 -10.45 2.73
C ILE A 299 -14.37 -9.03 2.72
N MET A 300 -14.47 -8.33 1.58
CA MET A 300 -14.01 -6.97 1.39
C MET A 300 -14.53 -6.04 2.50
N LEU A 301 -15.84 -6.01 2.74
CA LEU A 301 -16.43 -5.12 3.75
C LEU A 301 -15.93 -5.43 5.17
N ARG A 302 -15.81 -6.72 5.54
CA ARG A 302 -15.31 -7.10 6.86
C ARG A 302 -13.85 -6.74 7.05
N PHE A 303 -13.04 -6.87 6.01
CA PHE A 303 -11.63 -6.48 6.04
C PHE A 303 -11.47 -4.97 6.15
N TRP A 304 -12.32 -4.18 5.48
CA TRP A 304 -12.35 -2.73 5.66
C TRP A 304 -12.75 -2.33 7.07
N ILE A 305 -13.70 -3.04 7.70
CA ILE A 305 -14.07 -2.81 9.10
C ILE A 305 -12.86 -3.08 10.02
N VAL A 306 -12.15 -4.19 9.80
CA VAL A 306 -10.93 -4.51 10.56
C VAL A 306 -9.86 -3.44 10.34
N ALA A 307 -9.63 -3.02 9.09
CA ALA A 307 -8.69 -1.94 8.76
C ALA A 307 -9.06 -0.63 9.47
N ALA A 308 -10.36 -0.27 9.49
CA ALA A 308 -10.83 0.94 10.16
C ALA A 308 -10.65 0.88 11.69
N VAL A 309 -10.95 -0.27 12.31
CA VAL A 309 -10.72 -0.47 13.76
C VAL A 309 -9.22 -0.38 14.08
N CYS A 310 -8.38 -1.08 13.34
CA CYS A 310 -6.92 -1.03 13.52
C CYS A 310 -6.37 0.39 13.36
N SER A 311 -6.76 1.08 12.29
CA SER A 311 -6.35 2.47 12.01
C SER A 311 -6.83 3.44 13.10
N GLY A 312 -8.07 3.29 13.57
CA GLY A 312 -8.62 4.10 14.64
C GLY A 312 -7.90 3.90 15.98
N ILE A 313 -7.59 2.64 16.35
CA ILE A 313 -6.80 2.33 17.55
C ILE A 313 -5.41 2.95 17.41
N GLY A 314 -4.73 2.75 16.27
CA GLY A 314 -3.39 3.29 16.06
C GLY A 314 -3.36 4.81 16.11
N PHE A 315 -4.30 5.50 15.48
CA PHE A 315 -4.41 6.96 15.57
C PHE A 315 -4.65 7.45 17.01
N THR A 316 -5.51 6.77 17.76
CA THR A 316 -5.78 7.11 19.18
C THR A 316 -4.52 6.98 20.04
N LEU A 317 -3.75 5.89 19.86
CA LEU A 317 -2.48 5.67 20.55
C LEU A 317 -1.45 6.75 20.20
N TYR A 318 -1.37 7.11 18.91
CA TYR A 318 -0.50 8.20 18.47
C TYR A 318 -0.87 9.52 19.15
N GLN A 319 -2.16 9.88 19.16
CA GLN A 319 -2.63 11.12 19.74
C GLN A 319 -2.36 11.19 21.26
N GLN A 320 -2.52 10.07 21.96
CA GLN A 320 -2.17 9.99 23.39
C GLN A 320 -0.67 10.16 23.65
N SER A 321 0.19 9.74 22.70
CA SER A 321 1.65 9.87 22.86
C SER A 321 2.18 11.29 22.64
N ILE A 322 1.49 12.13 21.84
CA ILE A 322 1.89 13.53 21.59
C ILE A 322 1.22 14.52 22.55
N GLY A 323 0.15 14.12 23.23
CA GLY A 323 -0.59 14.95 24.20
C GLY A 323 -0.02 14.88 25.62
N ARG A 324 1.03 14.12 25.85
CA ARG A 324 1.77 14.00 27.11
C ARG A 324 3.06 14.81 27.05
#